data_d24404605537c0100d97629f22f78abf
#
_entry.id   d24404605537c0100d97629f22f78abf
#
_cell.length_a   1.000
_cell.length_b   1.000
_cell.length_c   1.000
_cell.angle_alpha   90.00
_cell.angle_beta   90.00
_cell.angle_gamma   90.00
#
_symmetry.space_group_name_H-M   'P 1'
#
loop_
_entity.id
_entity.type
_entity.pdbx_description
1 polymer ?
#
loop_
_entity_poly.entity_id
_entity_poly.type
_entity_poly.pdbx_seq_one_letter_code
_entity_poly.pdbx_strand_id
1 'polypeptide(L)'
;LKQKKFSSLELTKFFLNRLDLHNSSINAFITIDKDKSLAMAKRADEIIKEGNQDYLTGIPIAQKDIFCAEGWKTSCGSKMLDNFIALEFYFLVLLRGQLA
;
A
#
# COMPACT_ATOMS: atom_id res chain seq x y z
N LEU A 1 7.75 -14.32 -0.85
CA LEU A 1 6.33 -14.59 -0.52
C LEU A 1 5.85 -15.91 -1.11
N LYS A 2 6.01 -16.12 -2.41
CA LYS A 2 5.58 -17.37 -3.07
C LYS A 2 6.21 -18.63 -2.46
N GLN A 3 7.48 -18.54 -2.03
CA GLN A 3 8.18 -19.64 -1.38
C GLN A 3 7.88 -19.76 0.12
N LYS A 4 7.00 -18.92 0.66
CA LYS A 4 6.57 -18.89 2.07
C LYS A 4 7.72 -18.76 3.08
N LYS A 5 8.83 -18.14 2.70
CA LYS A 5 9.96 -17.87 3.60
C LYS A 5 9.65 -16.80 4.65
N PHE A 6 8.77 -15.86 4.30
CA PHE A 6 8.21 -14.82 5.17
C PHE A 6 6.82 -14.45 4.66
N SER A 7 5.98 -13.89 5.54
CA SER A 7 4.64 -13.46 5.20
C SER A 7 4.61 -12.01 4.67
N SER A 8 3.52 -11.64 3.99
CA SER A 8 3.27 -10.26 3.60
C SER A 8 3.18 -9.34 4.84
N LEU A 9 2.60 -9.85 5.93
CA LEU A 9 2.51 -9.12 7.19
C LEU A 9 3.90 -8.80 7.77
N GLU A 10 4.81 -9.75 7.78
CA GLU A 10 6.19 -9.56 8.25
C GLU A 10 6.95 -8.56 7.39
N LEU A 11 6.84 -8.68 6.07
CA LEU A 11 7.45 -7.76 5.13
C LEU A 11 6.93 -6.34 5.31
N THR A 12 5.62 -6.17 5.45
CA THR A 12 4.99 -4.86 5.67
C THR A 12 5.42 -4.24 7.00
N LYS A 13 5.48 -5.01 8.07
CA LYS A 13 6.00 -4.55 9.37
C LYS A 13 7.45 -4.07 9.26
N PHE A 14 8.29 -4.80 8.56
CA PHE A 14 9.69 -4.42 8.34
C PHE A 14 9.79 -3.05 7.66
N PHE A 15 9.05 -2.82 6.58
CA PHE A 15 9.06 -1.53 5.88
C PHE A 15 8.44 -0.40 6.71
N LEU A 16 7.37 -0.65 7.45
CA LEU A 16 6.78 0.35 8.35
C LEU A 16 7.76 0.78 9.46
N ASN A 17 8.52 -0.15 10.01
CA ASN A 17 9.57 0.18 10.98
C ASN A 17 10.68 1.03 10.35
N ARG A 18 11.09 0.73 9.12
CA ARG A 18 12.06 1.58 8.40
C ARG A 18 11.51 2.97 8.15
N LEU A 19 10.23 3.11 7.81
CA LEU A 19 9.59 4.41 7.65
C LEU A 19 9.60 5.21 8.96
N ASP A 20 9.29 4.58 10.08
CA ASP A 20 9.35 5.24 11.39
C ASP A 20 10.74 5.78 11.73
N LEU A 21 11.80 5.05 11.35
CA LEU A 21 13.18 5.43 11.63
C LEU A 21 13.70 6.54 10.71
N HIS A 22 13.26 6.58 9.46
CA HIS A 22 13.92 7.39 8.42
C HIS A 22 13.05 8.49 7.81
N ASN A 23 11.72 8.36 7.84
CA ASN A 23 10.84 9.33 7.15
C ASN A 23 10.94 10.75 7.70
N SER A 24 11.21 10.91 8.99
CA SER A 24 11.42 12.23 9.61
C SER A 24 12.61 12.97 9.03
N SER A 25 13.66 12.26 8.62
CA SER A 25 14.88 12.82 8.01
C SER A 25 14.73 13.02 6.50
N ILE A 26 14.08 12.08 5.82
CA ILE A 26 13.98 12.05 4.34
C ILE A 26 12.70 12.73 3.86
N ASN A 27 11.63 12.66 4.65
CA ASN A 27 10.29 13.20 4.32
C ASN A 27 9.77 12.71 2.96
N ALA A 28 9.98 11.43 2.66
CA ALA A 28 9.59 10.83 1.39
C ALA A 28 8.11 10.45 1.33
N PHE A 29 7.48 10.18 2.49
CA PHE A 29 6.08 9.75 2.60
C PHE A 29 5.25 10.82 3.28
N ILE A 30 4.15 11.21 2.64
CA ILE A 30 3.19 12.19 3.15
C ILE A 30 2.15 11.49 4.02
N THR A 31 1.56 10.40 3.52
CA THR A 31 0.53 9.62 4.23
C THR A 31 1.03 8.21 4.50
N ILE A 32 1.02 7.82 5.77
CA ILE A 32 1.33 6.47 6.22
C ILE A 32 0.18 6.02 7.12
N ASP A 33 -0.56 5.01 6.71
CA ASP A 33 -1.62 4.39 7.51
C ASP A 33 -1.20 2.95 7.84
N LYS A 34 -0.65 2.79 9.05
CA LYS A 34 -0.12 1.50 9.52
C LYS A 34 -1.21 0.44 9.64
N ASP A 35 -2.37 0.81 10.18
CA ASP A 35 -3.45 -0.13 10.43
C ASP A 35 -4.03 -0.66 9.11
N LYS A 36 -4.28 0.21 8.13
CA LYS A 36 -4.71 -0.19 6.79
C LYS A 36 -3.67 -1.05 6.09
N SER A 37 -2.41 -0.66 6.15
CA SER A 37 -1.31 -1.40 5.53
C SER A 37 -1.20 -2.82 6.09
N LEU A 38 -1.30 -2.97 7.41
CA LEU A 38 -1.26 -4.28 8.07
C LEU A 38 -2.50 -5.12 7.79
N ALA A 39 -3.68 -4.50 7.72
CA ALA A 39 -4.92 -5.19 7.34
C ALA A 39 -4.87 -5.71 5.90
N MET A 40 -4.37 -4.91 4.97
CA MET A 40 -4.16 -5.32 3.58
C MET A 40 -3.13 -6.44 3.45
N ALA A 41 -2.06 -6.40 4.25
CA ALA A 41 -1.05 -7.46 4.27
C ALA A 41 -1.60 -8.79 4.78
N LYS A 42 -2.42 -8.78 5.83
CA LYS A 42 -3.12 -9.98 6.32
C LYS A 42 -4.02 -10.57 5.25
N ARG A 43 -4.82 -9.74 4.58
CA ARG A 43 -5.69 -10.19 3.48
C ARG A 43 -4.89 -10.79 2.33
N ALA A 44 -3.73 -10.22 2.01
CA ALA A 44 -2.84 -10.76 0.99
C ALA A 44 -2.28 -12.13 1.41
N ASP A 45 -1.93 -12.33 2.67
CA ASP A 45 -1.50 -13.63 3.19
C ASP A 45 -2.59 -14.70 3.10
N GLU A 46 -3.87 -14.33 3.29
CA GLU A 46 -5.01 -15.22 3.10
C GLU A 46 -5.14 -15.65 1.63
N ILE A 47 -5.04 -14.71 0.70
CA ILE A 47 -5.06 -14.99 -0.75
C ILE A 47 -3.91 -15.94 -1.15
N ILE A 48 -2.72 -15.73 -0.58
CA ILE A 48 -1.56 -16.59 -0.83
C ILE A 48 -1.79 -18.01 -0.27
N LYS A 49 -2.42 -18.15 0.89
CA LYS A 49 -2.77 -19.46 1.46
C LYS A 49 -3.76 -20.22 0.58
N GLU A 50 -4.71 -19.52 -0.02
CA GLU A 50 -5.71 -20.10 -0.92
C GLU A 50 -5.14 -20.46 -2.30
N GLY A 51 -3.92 -20.03 -2.62
CA GLY A 51 -3.27 -20.29 -3.91
C GLY A 51 -3.72 -19.39 -5.04
N ASN A 52 -4.47 -18.33 -4.75
CA ASN A 52 -5.01 -17.36 -5.71
C ASN A 52 -4.12 -16.13 -5.92
N GLN A 53 -2.84 -16.21 -5.57
CA GLN A 53 -1.91 -15.09 -5.65
C GLN A 53 -1.43 -14.81 -7.08
N ASP A 54 -1.29 -13.54 -7.38
CA ASP A 54 -0.53 -13.02 -8.51
C ASP A 54 0.92 -12.68 -8.13
N TYR A 55 1.73 -12.30 -9.10
CA TYR A 55 3.16 -11.98 -8.88
C TYR A 55 3.39 -10.85 -7.87
N LEU A 56 2.47 -9.89 -7.80
CA LEU A 56 2.58 -8.72 -6.91
C LEU A 56 1.75 -8.84 -5.63
N THR A 57 1.02 -9.94 -5.44
CA THR A 57 0.20 -10.13 -4.24
C THR A 57 1.06 -10.11 -2.99
N GLY A 58 0.73 -9.23 -2.05
CA GLY A 58 1.39 -9.11 -0.76
C GLY A 58 2.67 -8.28 -0.74
N ILE A 59 3.04 -7.67 -1.87
CA ILE A 59 4.21 -6.78 -1.94
C ILE A 59 3.79 -5.37 -1.52
N PRO A 60 4.40 -4.77 -0.47
CA PRO A 60 4.16 -3.38 -0.11
C PRO A 60 4.61 -2.43 -1.23
N ILE A 61 3.79 -1.45 -1.54
CA ILE A 61 4.10 -0.43 -2.55
C ILE A 61 4.03 0.97 -1.95
N ALA A 62 4.86 1.86 -2.48
CA ALA A 62 4.76 3.29 -2.25
C ALA A 62 4.06 3.91 -3.47
N GLN A 63 2.93 4.57 -3.24
CA GLN A 63 2.15 5.18 -4.30
C GLN A 63 2.36 6.70 -4.29
N LYS A 64 2.55 7.27 -5.48
CA LYS A 64 2.64 8.72 -5.64
C LYS A 64 1.31 9.39 -5.26
N ASP A 65 1.37 10.50 -4.52
CA ASP A 65 0.22 11.21 -3.93
C ASP A 65 -0.68 11.95 -4.94
N ILE A 66 -0.51 11.72 -6.22
CA ILE A 66 -1.41 12.18 -7.26
C ILE A 66 -2.42 11.09 -7.70
N PHE A 67 -2.17 9.83 -7.34
CA PHE A 67 -3.03 8.72 -7.71
C PHE A 67 -4.07 8.44 -6.63
N CYS A 68 -5.34 8.40 -7.02
CA CYS A 68 -6.43 8.07 -6.12
C CYS A 68 -6.43 6.57 -5.79
N ALA A 69 -6.31 6.24 -4.52
CA ALA A 69 -6.49 4.89 -4.02
C ALA A 69 -7.67 4.89 -3.04
N GLU A 70 -8.64 4.03 -3.27
CA GLU A 70 -9.87 3.97 -2.48
C GLU A 70 -9.59 3.91 -0.98
N GLY A 71 -10.21 4.80 -0.22
CA GLY A 71 -10.05 4.90 1.23
C GLY A 71 -8.72 5.51 1.70
N TRP A 72 -7.85 5.96 0.79
CA TRP A 72 -6.60 6.62 1.12
C TRP A 72 -6.63 8.12 0.83
N LYS A 73 -5.88 8.89 1.61
CA LYS A 73 -5.68 10.31 1.34
C LYS A 73 -4.92 10.51 0.03
N THR A 74 -5.40 11.45 -0.76
CA THR A 74 -4.72 11.92 -1.98
C THR A 74 -4.67 13.44 -1.94
N SER A 75 -3.55 14.01 -1.57
CA SER A 75 -3.42 15.46 -1.37
C SER A 75 -2.74 16.20 -2.51
N CYS A 76 -2.08 15.51 -3.42
CA CYS A 76 -1.26 16.08 -4.49
C CYS A 76 -0.21 17.09 -3.95
N GLY A 77 0.20 16.95 -2.68
CA GLY A 77 1.09 17.89 -2.01
C GLY A 77 0.41 19.22 -1.64
N SER A 78 -0.92 19.34 -1.76
CA SER A 78 -1.68 20.56 -1.48
C SER A 78 -2.38 20.50 -0.13
N LYS A 79 -2.24 21.56 0.67
CA LYS A 79 -2.97 21.69 1.94
C LYS A 79 -4.48 21.77 1.76
N MET A 80 -4.96 22.23 0.60
CA MET A 80 -6.41 22.28 0.28
C MET A 80 -7.03 20.88 0.20
N LEU A 81 -6.24 19.88 -0.19
CA LEU A 81 -6.68 18.49 -0.34
C LEU A 81 -6.28 17.59 0.84
N ASP A 82 -5.78 18.15 1.92
CA ASP A 82 -5.27 17.36 3.08
C ASP A 82 -6.33 16.43 3.70
N ASN A 83 -7.59 16.81 3.64
CA ASN A 83 -8.71 16.01 4.14
C ASN A 83 -9.40 15.17 3.05
N PHE A 84 -8.91 15.20 1.82
CA PHE A 84 -9.51 14.45 0.73
C PHE A 84 -9.16 12.97 0.81
N ILE A 85 -10.19 12.14 0.90
CA ILE A 85 -10.08 10.68 0.84
C ILE A 85 -10.73 10.21 -0.44
N ALA A 86 -10.00 9.48 -1.27
CA ALA A 86 -10.49 8.98 -2.54
C ALA A 86 -11.57 7.90 -2.34
N LEU A 87 -12.67 8.02 -3.07
CA LEU A 87 -13.77 7.06 -3.05
C LEU A 87 -13.57 5.92 -4.06
N GLU A 88 -12.72 6.14 -5.06
CA GLU A 88 -12.49 5.21 -6.16
C GLU A 88 -11.02 5.12 -6.56
N PHE A 89 -10.65 3.98 -7.17
CA PHE A 89 -9.35 3.76 -7.79
C PHE A 89 -9.36 4.18 -9.25
N TYR A 90 -9.13 5.43 -9.57
CA TYR A 90 -9.07 5.86 -10.96
C TYR A 90 -7.86 5.32 -11.72
N PHE A 91 -6.72 5.23 -11.06
CA PHE A 91 -5.49 4.75 -11.70
C PHE A 91 -5.46 3.22 -11.89
N LEU A 92 -5.93 2.47 -10.91
CA LEU A 92 -5.94 1.01 -10.98
C LEU A 92 -6.99 0.45 -11.94
N VAL A 93 -8.06 1.19 -12.21
CA VAL A 93 -9.04 0.79 -13.24
C VAL A 93 -8.42 0.79 -14.63
N LEU A 94 -7.51 1.72 -14.93
CA LEU A 94 -6.78 1.75 -16.19
C LEU A 94 -5.70 0.66 -16.30
N LEU A 95 -5.12 0.24 -15.17
CA LEU A 95 -4.11 -0.81 -15.11
C LEU A 95 -4.68 -2.19 -14.78
N ARG A 96 -5.96 -2.31 -14.44
CA ARG A 96 -6.58 -3.56 -14.04
C ARG A 96 -6.50 -4.66 -15.12
N GLY A 97 -6.41 -4.24 -16.38
CA GLY A 97 -6.14 -5.16 -17.50
C GLY A 97 -4.69 -5.66 -17.58
N GLN A 98 -3.76 -5.02 -16.83
CA GLN A 98 -2.33 -5.38 -16.81
C GLN A 98 -1.84 -5.90 -15.47
N LEU A 99 -2.57 -5.62 -14.37
CA LEU A 99 -2.20 -6.00 -12.99
C LEU A 99 -3.17 -6.99 -12.34
N ALA A 100 -4.27 -7.29 -12.99
CA ALA A 100 -5.25 -8.25 -12.48
C ALA A 100 -4.79 -9.71 -12.65
#